data_deaf14306d931950323749bfec9f468a
#
_entry.id   deaf14306d931950323749bfec9f468a
#
_cell.length_a   1.000
_cell.length_b   1.000
_cell.length_c   1.000
_cell.angle_alpha   90.00
_cell.angle_beta   90.00
_cell.angle_gamma   90.00
#
_symmetry.space_group_name_H-M   'P 1'
#
loop_
_entity.id
_entity.type
_entity.pdbx_description
1 polymer ?
#
loop_
_entity_poly.entity_id
_entity_poly.type
_entity_poly.pdbx_seq_one_letter_code
_entity_poly.pdbx_strand_id
1 'polypeptide(L)'
;MPHHCQPISEADLVAWNIDIRTPDGLGLPVGQGSVAEGKKIYEANCIACHGADAKGGSVYGAMVGGIGSFKTGARVLTPGSMYPYAPILFDYIRRSMPMDRPQALAANEVYALSAYLLNLNGLVPANAVMDQNSLPRVQMPNRDGFLIDDRPDTKAVRCMTNCK
;
A
#
# COMPACT_ATOMS: atom_id res chain seq x y z
N MET A 1 1.85 13.90 42.25
CA MET A 1 1.51 12.82 41.30
C MET A 1 2.61 12.79 40.25
N PRO A 2 3.19 11.63 39.91
CA PRO A 2 4.22 11.58 38.90
C PRO A 2 3.58 11.94 37.53
N HIS A 3 4.10 12.96 36.90
CA HIS A 3 3.72 13.32 35.52
C HIS A 3 4.37 12.31 34.56
N HIS A 4 3.64 11.28 34.18
CA HIS A 4 4.12 10.22 33.27
C HIS A 4 4.08 10.64 31.79
N CYS A 5 3.54 11.83 31.50
CA CYS A 5 3.49 12.33 30.12
C CYS A 5 4.47 13.49 29.97
N GLN A 6 5.53 13.31 29.22
CA GLN A 6 6.39 14.40 28.74
C GLN A 6 5.94 14.82 27.35
N PRO A 7 5.98 16.12 27.02
CA PRO A 7 5.76 16.56 25.64
C PRO A 7 6.82 15.93 24.73
N ILE A 8 6.38 15.40 23.61
CA ILE A 8 7.26 14.90 22.55
C ILE A 8 7.55 16.05 21.59
N SER A 9 8.79 16.17 21.14
CA SER A 9 9.17 17.20 20.17
C SER A 9 8.78 16.81 18.74
N GLU A 10 8.65 17.80 17.85
CA GLU A 10 8.43 17.54 16.42
C GLU A 10 9.54 16.68 15.81
N ALA A 11 10.78 16.84 16.27
CA ALA A 11 11.92 16.03 15.83
C ALA A 11 11.74 14.55 16.20
N ASP A 12 11.17 14.27 17.36
CA ASP A 12 10.90 12.89 17.80
C ASP A 12 9.75 12.26 17.01
N LEU A 13 8.83 13.09 16.48
CA LEU A 13 7.70 12.61 15.66
C LEU A 13 8.10 12.24 14.23
N VAL A 14 9.19 12.80 13.69
CA VAL A 14 9.58 12.59 12.28
C VAL A 14 9.71 11.12 11.91
N ALA A 15 10.30 10.29 12.78
CA ALA A 15 10.47 8.87 12.52
C ALA A 15 9.14 8.09 12.50
N TRP A 16 8.12 8.60 13.18
CA TRP A 16 6.79 8.00 13.30
C TRP A 16 5.83 8.51 12.23
N ASN A 17 6.06 9.73 11.72
CA ASN A 17 5.22 10.34 10.70
C ASN A 17 5.62 9.86 9.31
N ILE A 18 5.23 8.62 9.00
CA ILE A 18 5.41 8.00 7.69
C ILE A 18 4.10 7.94 6.90
N ASP A 19 3.13 8.77 7.24
CA ASP A 19 1.81 8.76 6.63
C ASP A 19 1.84 9.22 5.18
N ILE A 20 1.08 8.52 4.35
CA ILE A 20 0.92 8.81 2.92
C ILE A 20 -0.55 9.07 2.64
N ARG A 21 -0.85 10.24 2.09
CA ARG A 21 -2.19 10.55 1.59
C ARG A 21 -2.37 9.89 0.22
N THR A 22 -3.23 8.91 0.15
CA THR A 22 -3.28 7.96 -0.96
C THR A 22 -3.80 8.52 -2.29
N PRO A 23 -4.75 9.49 -2.35
CA PRO A 23 -5.21 10.01 -3.63
C PRO A 23 -4.15 10.78 -4.44
N ASP A 24 -3.26 11.50 -3.77
CA ASP A 24 -2.28 12.39 -4.40
C ASP A 24 -0.82 12.08 -4.03
N GLY A 25 -0.59 11.17 -3.09
CA GLY A 25 0.74 10.74 -2.68
C GLY A 25 1.48 11.71 -1.76
N LEU A 26 0.79 12.71 -1.16
CA LEU A 26 1.44 13.56 -0.17
C LEU A 26 2.04 12.72 0.96
N GLY A 27 3.30 12.94 1.28
CA GLY A 27 4.06 12.14 2.25
C GLY A 27 4.88 11.00 1.63
N LEU A 28 4.75 10.73 0.34
CA LEU A 28 5.65 9.82 -0.37
C LEU A 28 7.10 10.35 -0.29
N PRO A 29 8.07 9.53 0.15
CA PRO A 29 9.46 9.96 0.20
C PRO A 29 10.05 10.17 -1.19
N VAL A 30 11.07 11.02 -1.29
CA VAL A 30 11.84 11.16 -2.53
C VAL A 30 12.54 9.84 -2.84
N GLY A 31 12.43 9.40 -4.10
CA GLY A 31 13.03 8.16 -4.56
C GLY A 31 12.40 7.68 -5.86
N GLN A 32 12.97 6.63 -6.42
CA GLN A 32 12.45 5.98 -7.63
C GLN A 32 12.86 4.52 -7.71
N GLY A 33 12.11 3.73 -8.49
CA GLY A 33 12.47 2.35 -8.76
C GLY A 33 11.78 1.81 -10.01
N SER A 34 12.50 0.99 -10.76
CA SER A 34 12.03 0.36 -12.00
C SER A 34 11.39 -1.00 -11.76
N VAL A 35 10.58 -1.46 -12.72
CA VAL A 35 10.03 -2.82 -12.76
C VAL A 35 11.14 -3.88 -12.69
N ALA A 36 12.24 -3.68 -13.41
CA ALA A 36 13.35 -4.64 -13.45
C ALA A 36 14.08 -4.78 -12.12
N GLU A 37 14.27 -3.66 -11.38
CA GLU A 37 14.82 -3.67 -10.04
C GLU A 37 13.86 -4.33 -9.06
N GLY A 38 12.57 -3.99 -9.15
CA GLY A 38 11.52 -4.58 -8.32
C GLY A 38 11.40 -6.09 -8.44
N LYS A 39 11.58 -6.62 -9.65
CA LYS A 39 11.65 -8.07 -9.87
C LYS A 39 12.78 -8.71 -9.06
N LYS A 40 13.99 -8.17 -9.12
CA LYS A 40 15.15 -8.69 -8.38
C LYS A 40 14.94 -8.65 -6.87
N ILE A 41 14.39 -7.54 -6.37
CA ILE A 41 14.09 -7.37 -4.93
C ILE A 41 12.98 -8.35 -4.50
N TYR A 42 11.97 -8.54 -5.33
CA TYR A 42 10.88 -9.48 -5.08
C TYR A 42 11.40 -10.93 -4.98
N GLU A 43 12.24 -11.33 -5.93
CA GLU A 43 12.86 -12.67 -5.95
C GLU A 43 13.72 -12.93 -4.71
N ALA A 44 14.41 -11.91 -4.21
CA ALA A 44 15.26 -12.02 -3.03
C ALA A 44 14.50 -12.02 -1.69
N ASN A 45 13.39 -11.30 -1.59
CA ASN A 45 12.76 -11.00 -0.29
C ASN A 45 11.29 -11.46 -0.16
N CYS A 46 10.60 -11.76 -1.26
CA CYS A 46 9.14 -11.91 -1.24
C CYS A 46 8.66 -13.27 -1.72
N ILE A 47 9.43 -13.92 -2.60
CA ILE A 47 9.01 -15.14 -3.32
C ILE A 47 8.73 -16.32 -2.36
N ALA A 48 9.46 -16.41 -1.25
CA ALA A 48 9.30 -17.49 -0.28
C ALA A 48 7.87 -17.55 0.31
N CYS A 49 7.25 -16.40 0.52
CA CYS A 49 5.90 -16.28 1.07
C CYS A 49 4.83 -16.09 -0.01
N HIS A 50 5.11 -15.30 -1.04
CA HIS A 50 4.13 -14.87 -2.04
C HIS A 50 4.19 -15.65 -3.36
N GLY A 51 5.12 -16.58 -3.49
CA GLY A 51 5.28 -17.43 -4.68
C GLY A 51 5.88 -16.71 -5.88
N ALA A 52 6.19 -17.47 -6.91
CA ALA A 52 6.71 -16.93 -8.17
C ALA A 52 5.67 -16.02 -8.84
N ASP A 53 6.12 -14.89 -9.40
CA ASP A 53 5.28 -13.90 -10.09
C ASP A 53 4.08 -13.41 -9.24
N ALA A 54 4.19 -13.45 -7.91
CA ALA A 54 3.16 -13.03 -6.98
C ALA A 54 1.80 -13.76 -7.13
N LYS A 55 1.83 -14.98 -7.66
CA LYS A 55 0.64 -15.82 -7.88
C LYS A 55 0.16 -16.57 -6.64
N GLY A 56 0.81 -16.35 -5.53
CA GLY A 56 0.55 -17.01 -4.27
C GLY A 56 1.53 -18.15 -4.00
N GLY A 57 1.74 -18.43 -2.73
CA GLY A 57 2.59 -19.48 -2.21
C GLY A 57 1.83 -20.33 -1.18
N SER A 58 2.57 -21.14 -0.44
CA SER A 58 2.01 -21.97 0.64
C SER A 58 1.55 -21.15 1.86
N VAL A 59 2.02 -19.91 2.00
CA VAL A 59 1.76 -19.06 3.17
C VAL A 59 0.72 -18.00 2.87
N TYR A 60 0.85 -17.29 1.74
CA TYR A 60 -0.04 -16.19 1.35
C TYR A 60 -0.60 -16.36 -0.05
N GLY A 61 -1.82 -15.83 -0.25
CA GLY A 61 -2.51 -15.84 -1.54
C GLY A 61 -1.87 -14.94 -2.59
N ALA A 62 -2.45 -14.96 -3.78
CA ALA A 62 -1.99 -14.17 -4.92
C ALA A 62 -2.09 -12.66 -4.68
N MET A 63 -1.11 -11.91 -5.18
CA MET A 63 -1.13 -10.45 -5.27
C MET A 63 -1.39 -9.96 -6.71
N VAL A 64 -1.71 -10.89 -7.62
CA VAL A 64 -1.97 -10.62 -9.05
C VAL A 64 -3.33 -11.16 -9.46
N GLY A 65 -3.97 -10.51 -10.42
CA GLY A 65 -5.25 -10.93 -10.97
C GLY A 65 -6.44 -10.34 -10.23
N GLY A 66 -7.62 -10.90 -10.46
CA GLY A 66 -8.86 -10.50 -9.82
C GLY A 66 -9.45 -9.15 -10.29
N ILE A 67 -8.85 -8.48 -11.28
CA ILE A 67 -9.38 -7.22 -11.83
C ILE A 67 -10.79 -7.47 -12.37
N GLY A 68 -11.75 -6.65 -11.92
CA GLY A 68 -13.17 -6.79 -12.27
C GLY A 68 -13.93 -7.83 -11.44
N SER A 69 -13.29 -8.65 -10.60
CA SER A 69 -13.92 -9.67 -9.79
C SER A 69 -14.92 -9.12 -8.76
N PHE A 70 -14.80 -7.87 -8.36
CA PHE A 70 -15.73 -7.20 -7.46
C PHE A 70 -17.15 -7.02 -8.04
N LYS A 71 -17.29 -7.12 -9.36
CA LYS A 71 -18.59 -7.12 -10.05
C LYS A 71 -19.24 -8.50 -10.11
N THR A 72 -18.58 -9.51 -9.57
CA THR A 72 -19.04 -10.90 -9.55
C THR A 72 -19.21 -11.41 -8.12
N GLY A 73 -19.81 -12.56 -7.94
CA GLY A 73 -19.90 -13.22 -6.63
C GLY A 73 -18.56 -13.80 -6.11
N ALA A 74 -17.56 -13.94 -6.99
CA ALA A 74 -16.26 -14.53 -6.67
C ALA A 74 -15.16 -13.46 -6.58
N ARG A 75 -15.13 -12.73 -5.49
CA ARG A 75 -14.14 -11.66 -5.25
C ARG A 75 -12.74 -12.22 -5.04
N VAL A 76 -11.78 -11.69 -5.77
CA VAL A 76 -10.34 -11.98 -5.61
C VAL A 76 -9.64 -10.71 -5.20
N LEU A 77 -9.14 -10.67 -3.96
CA LEU A 77 -8.52 -9.51 -3.33
C LEU A 77 -7.03 -9.47 -3.66
N THR A 78 -6.63 -8.59 -4.55
CA THR A 78 -5.24 -8.29 -4.87
C THR A 78 -5.01 -6.78 -4.88
N PRO A 79 -3.76 -6.30 -4.83
CA PRO A 79 -3.49 -4.87 -4.99
C PRO A 79 -4.10 -4.28 -6.28
N GLY A 80 -4.04 -5.03 -7.39
CA GLY A 80 -4.58 -4.60 -8.69
C GLY A 80 -6.11 -4.61 -8.77
N SER A 81 -6.79 -5.46 -8.01
CA SER A 81 -8.25 -5.56 -8.05
C SER A 81 -8.95 -4.67 -7.03
N MET A 82 -8.33 -4.45 -5.85
CA MET A 82 -9.00 -3.82 -4.71
C MET A 82 -8.57 -2.38 -4.46
N TYR A 83 -7.27 -2.06 -4.57
CA TYR A 83 -6.80 -0.75 -4.19
C TYR A 83 -7.31 0.35 -5.14
N PRO A 84 -7.92 1.41 -4.60
CA PRO A 84 -8.36 2.56 -5.42
C PRO A 84 -7.21 3.47 -5.86
N TYR A 85 -6.09 3.44 -5.14
CA TYR A 85 -4.92 4.28 -5.40
C TYR A 85 -3.62 3.48 -5.23
N ALA A 86 -2.68 3.67 -6.15
CA ALA A 86 -1.40 2.96 -6.12
C ALA A 86 -0.50 3.30 -4.90
N PRO A 87 -0.51 4.52 -4.32
CA PRO A 87 0.22 4.81 -3.09
C PRO A 87 -0.13 3.92 -1.90
N ILE A 88 -1.32 3.30 -1.88
CA ILE A 88 -1.69 2.31 -0.84
C ILE A 88 -0.73 1.10 -0.89
N LEU A 89 -0.36 0.66 -2.08
CA LEU A 89 0.59 -0.45 -2.25
C LEU A 89 1.97 -0.09 -1.68
N PHE A 90 2.45 1.11 -1.99
CA PHE A 90 3.71 1.62 -1.45
C PHE A 90 3.68 1.69 0.08
N ASP A 91 2.64 2.30 0.64
CA ASP A 91 2.49 2.45 2.10
C ASP A 91 2.46 1.10 2.81
N TYR A 92 1.70 0.14 2.27
CA TYR A 92 1.60 -1.20 2.83
C TYR A 92 2.96 -1.93 2.82
N ILE A 93 3.68 -1.88 1.70
CA ILE A 93 5.01 -2.50 1.61
C ILE A 93 5.97 -1.84 2.60
N ARG A 94 6.03 -0.51 2.62
CA ARG A 94 6.92 0.26 3.50
C ARG A 94 6.69 -0.06 4.97
N ARG A 95 5.42 -0.13 5.40
CA ARG A 95 5.05 -0.32 6.82
C ARG A 95 5.21 -1.75 7.30
N SER A 96 4.90 -2.72 6.44
CA SER A 96 4.61 -4.08 6.91
C SER A 96 5.43 -5.17 6.23
N MET A 97 6.14 -4.86 5.14
CA MET A 97 6.88 -5.88 4.38
C MET A 97 8.38 -5.60 4.29
N PRO A 98 9.21 -6.64 4.31
CA PRO A 98 8.90 -8.04 4.63
C PRO A 98 8.39 -8.19 6.06
N MET A 99 7.46 -9.13 6.31
CA MET A 99 6.77 -9.24 7.60
C MET A 99 7.72 -9.59 8.77
N ASP A 100 8.82 -10.26 8.50
CA ASP A 100 9.86 -10.60 9.48
C ASP A 100 10.77 -9.41 9.85
N ARG A 101 10.75 -8.33 9.04
CA ARG A 101 11.54 -7.12 9.25
C ARG A 101 10.86 -5.89 8.63
N PRO A 102 9.72 -5.46 9.20
CA PRO A 102 9.00 -4.28 8.72
C PRO A 102 9.89 -3.04 8.66
N GLN A 103 9.64 -2.18 7.68
CA GLN A 103 10.36 -0.92 7.46
C GLN A 103 11.87 -1.07 7.12
N ALA A 104 12.33 -2.28 6.79
CA ALA A 104 13.73 -2.52 6.43
C ALA A 104 14.08 -2.08 5.01
N LEU A 105 13.09 -1.88 4.13
CA LEU A 105 13.30 -1.51 2.74
C LEU A 105 13.49 0.00 2.59
N ALA A 106 14.48 0.40 1.79
CA ALA A 106 14.68 1.78 1.41
C ALA A 106 13.57 2.26 0.45
N ALA A 107 13.34 3.58 0.37
CA ALA A 107 12.29 4.15 -0.47
C ALA A 107 12.38 3.68 -1.93
N ASN A 108 13.59 3.65 -2.51
CA ASN A 108 13.79 3.18 -3.89
C ASN A 108 13.38 1.72 -4.07
N GLU A 109 13.65 0.87 -3.09
CA GLU A 109 13.26 -0.54 -3.13
C GLU A 109 11.74 -0.71 -3.07
N VAL A 110 11.05 0.11 -2.26
CA VAL A 110 9.59 0.10 -2.19
C VAL A 110 8.95 0.61 -3.48
N TYR A 111 9.52 1.65 -4.12
CA TYR A 111 9.09 2.09 -5.46
C TYR A 111 9.28 1.02 -6.50
N ALA A 112 10.43 0.35 -6.51
CA ALA A 112 10.72 -0.72 -7.44
C ALA A 112 9.75 -1.92 -7.28
N LEU A 113 9.51 -2.35 -6.05
CA LEU A 113 8.51 -3.39 -5.75
C LEU A 113 7.11 -2.98 -6.17
N SER A 114 6.72 -1.72 -5.92
CA SER A 114 5.43 -1.18 -6.35
C SER A 114 5.31 -1.21 -7.88
N ALA A 115 6.37 -0.77 -8.60
CA ALA A 115 6.42 -0.82 -10.05
C ALA A 115 6.26 -2.26 -10.57
N TYR A 116 6.98 -3.21 -9.98
CA TYR A 116 6.92 -4.62 -10.38
C TYR A 116 5.54 -5.24 -10.17
N LEU A 117 4.93 -5.05 -8.99
CA LEU A 117 3.60 -5.59 -8.70
C LEU A 117 2.50 -4.94 -9.56
N LEU A 118 2.61 -3.64 -9.84
CA LEU A 118 1.71 -2.96 -10.78
C LEU A 118 1.88 -3.51 -12.21
N ASN A 119 3.11 -3.78 -12.64
CA ASN A 119 3.38 -4.39 -13.95
C ASN A 119 2.81 -5.81 -14.04
N LEU A 120 3.00 -6.66 -13.03
CA LEU A 120 2.42 -7.99 -13.00
C LEU A 120 0.89 -7.98 -13.09
N ASN A 121 0.24 -6.92 -12.59
CA ASN A 121 -1.20 -6.70 -12.72
C ASN A 121 -1.60 -6.00 -14.05
N GLY A 122 -0.65 -5.75 -14.96
CA GLY A 122 -0.91 -5.12 -16.26
C GLY A 122 -1.26 -3.63 -16.18
N LEU A 123 -0.95 -2.94 -15.07
CA LEU A 123 -1.31 -1.54 -14.81
C LEU A 123 -0.24 -0.55 -15.28
N VAL A 124 0.99 -1.02 -15.45
CA VAL A 124 2.11 -0.21 -15.97
C VAL A 124 2.96 -1.06 -16.92
N PRO A 125 3.65 -0.47 -17.90
CA PRO A 125 4.49 -1.19 -18.83
C PRO A 125 5.79 -1.73 -18.18
N ALA A 126 6.44 -2.71 -18.81
CA ALA A 126 7.63 -3.37 -18.26
C ALA A 126 8.85 -2.44 -18.08
N ASN A 127 8.89 -1.33 -18.79
CA ASN A 127 9.93 -0.31 -18.68
C ASN A 127 9.56 0.84 -17.73
N ALA A 128 8.48 0.71 -16.97
CA ALA A 128 8.05 1.76 -16.05
C ALA A 128 9.04 1.98 -14.91
N VAL A 129 9.18 3.24 -14.52
CA VAL A 129 9.85 3.70 -13.31
C VAL A 129 8.84 4.45 -12.47
N MET A 130 8.68 4.06 -11.21
CA MET A 130 7.80 4.74 -10.26
C MET A 130 8.61 5.64 -9.32
N ASP A 131 8.05 6.80 -9.05
CA ASP A 131 8.55 7.79 -8.09
C ASP A 131 7.37 8.46 -7.36
N GLN A 132 7.65 9.45 -6.50
CA GLN A 132 6.62 10.18 -5.76
C GLN A 132 5.63 10.95 -6.64
N ASN A 133 5.95 11.21 -7.90
CA ASN A 133 5.11 11.95 -8.85
C ASN A 133 4.32 11.02 -9.77
N SER A 134 4.93 9.91 -10.20
CA SER A 134 4.34 8.98 -11.16
C SER A 134 3.40 7.96 -10.50
N LEU A 135 3.75 7.49 -9.29
CA LEU A 135 2.96 6.47 -8.59
C LEU A 135 1.50 6.91 -8.33
N PRO A 136 1.21 8.14 -7.85
CA PRO A 136 -0.18 8.58 -7.64
C PRO A 136 -1.01 8.71 -8.91
N ARG A 137 -0.36 8.78 -10.09
CA ARG A 137 -1.02 8.92 -11.39
C ARG A 137 -1.44 7.60 -12.01
N VAL A 138 -1.01 6.47 -11.44
CA VAL A 138 -1.42 5.15 -11.93
C VAL A 138 -2.94 5.01 -11.83
N GLN A 139 -3.58 4.67 -12.94
CA GLN A 139 -5.03 4.48 -12.99
C GLN A 139 -5.36 3.09 -12.46
N MET A 140 -5.80 3.05 -11.21
CA MET A 140 -6.19 1.80 -10.57
C MET A 140 -7.61 1.39 -11.00
N PRO A 141 -7.84 0.10 -11.32
CA PRO A 141 -9.14 -0.38 -11.82
C PRO A 141 -10.31 -0.16 -10.86
N ASN A 142 -10.05 -0.11 -9.56
CA ASN A 142 -11.08 0.06 -8.53
C ASN A 142 -11.15 1.49 -7.97
N ARG A 143 -10.62 2.47 -8.70
CA ARG A 143 -10.56 3.88 -8.24
C ARG A 143 -11.93 4.41 -7.82
N ASP A 144 -12.96 4.07 -8.56
CA ASP A 144 -14.33 4.54 -8.33
C ASP A 144 -15.24 3.42 -7.77
N GLY A 145 -14.64 2.35 -7.26
CA GLY A 145 -15.38 1.17 -6.78
C GLY A 145 -15.86 1.26 -5.33
N PHE A 146 -15.51 2.31 -4.60
CA PHE A 146 -15.96 2.54 -3.24
C PHE A 146 -17.12 3.50 -3.19
N LEU A 147 -18.17 3.12 -2.52
CA LEU A 147 -19.34 3.96 -2.26
C LEU A 147 -19.20 4.62 -0.89
N ILE A 148 -19.87 5.78 -0.75
CA ILE A 148 -20.01 6.41 0.56
C ILE A 148 -20.87 5.50 1.43
N ASP A 149 -20.41 5.22 2.63
CA ASP A 149 -21.18 4.46 3.61
C ASP A 149 -22.24 5.38 4.21
N ASP A 150 -23.51 5.13 3.89
CA ASP A 150 -24.66 5.91 4.32
C ASP A 150 -25.41 5.31 5.51
N ARG A 151 -24.88 4.25 6.11
CA ARG A 151 -25.48 3.63 7.30
C ARG A 151 -25.62 4.66 8.44
N PRO A 152 -26.67 4.57 9.28
CA PRO A 152 -26.93 5.56 10.32
C PRO A 152 -25.77 5.74 11.32
N ASP A 153 -25.02 4.69 11.62
CA ASP A 153 -23.89 4.72 12.56
C ASP A 153 -22.69 5.52 12.02
N THR A 154 -22.54 5.68 10.71
CA THR A 154 -21.48 6.51 10.12
C THR A 154 -21.69 8.01 10.34
N LYS A 155 -22.91 8.42 10.68
CA LYS A 155 -23.29 9.80 11.02
C LYS A 155 -23.29 10.06 12.53
N ALA A 156 -22.92 9.07 13.33
CA ALA A 156 -22.88 9.19 14.77
C ALA A 156 -21.83 10.23 15.20
N VAL A 157 -22.27 11.17 16.05
CA VAL A 157 -21.37 12.12 16.69
C VAL A 157 -20.68 11.42 17.85
N ARG A 158 -19.34 11.49 17.87
CA ARG A 158 -18.55 10.91 18.95
C ARG A 158 -19.00 11.50 20.30
N CYS A 159 -19.43 10.65 21.19
CA CYS A 159 -19.75 11.06 22.53
C CYS A 159 -18.47 11.44 23.29
N MET A 160 -18.36 12.70 23.73
CA MET A 160 -17.20 13.21 24.47
C MET A 160 -17.51 13.49 25.94
N THR A 161 -18.80 13.62 26.29
CA THR A 161 -19.28 13.91 27.68
C THR A 161 -20.63 13.25 27.91
N ASN A 162 -20.85 12.75 29.11
CA ASN A 162 -22.14 12.15 29.54
C ASN A 162 -22.64 11.04 28.59
N CYS A 163 -21.75 10.22 28.08
CA CYS A 163 -22.09 9.09 27.24
C CYS A 163 -22.88 8.04 28.05
N LYS A 164 -24.11 7.71 27.58
CA LYS A 164 -24.94 6.65 28.15
C LYS A 164 -24.76 5.36 27.40
#